data_0d265305d0c96b100a7f9ae43101604d
#
_entry.id   0d265305d0c96b100a7f9ae43101604d
#
_cell.length_a   1.000
_cell.length_b   1.000
_cell.length_c   1.000
_cell.angle_alpha   90.00
_cell.angle_beta   90.00
_cell.angle_gamma   90.00
#
_symmetry.space_group_name_H-M   'P 1'
#
loop_
_entity.id
_entity.type
_entity.pdbx_description
1 polymer ?
#
loop_
_entity_poly.entity_id
_entity_poly.type
_entity_poly.pdbx_seq_one_letter_code
_entity_poly.pdbx_strand_id
1 'polypeptide(L)'
;VNARSDIRTSDTAGTESNTGAGTTGAEQSVDAGTEAVSGFGGDGSPSAPEATSGSVGDSRSVPDVGRSGAELTRVRPAVRIAGMSAVLRLSMLLTLLALAAAIVALFVVDISVGDYHIALGRVLDVLTGGGTRSQRYVVMESRLPRAVTALVAGAALGIAGAITQSILHNPLASPDVLGITSGASFAAVAVLAGAGGTATGIVASLGVPLAALAGGLATAALIGVLALGRNSGGDTGLSGMRFILIGIGVNALLLAGINWLVTRASLDDATRAQLWLTGSLNGADWNRTGAAAAGLVVVITIAAGSARTLAALRFGSDTTRALGVRVQTQQLVLIGAAVAAAALATAAVGPLAFVGLAAPQIARRLLRTPGEPVIGSALTGALIVVAADVAARTVVPVDLPVGLVTAAFGGPFLLLLLIRVNRKATL
;
A
#
# COMPACT_ATOMS: atom_id res chain seq x y z
N VAL A 1 60.89 24.74 -11.09
CA VAL A 1 60.97 25.47 -12.34
C VAL A 1 59.71 26.28 -12.51
N ASN A 2 59.93 27.62 -12.43
CA ASN A 2 58.94 28.69 -12.58
C ASN A 2 58.18 28.67 -13.90
N ALA A 3 56.97 29.16 -13.92
CA ALA A 3 56.52 30.25 -14.76
C ALA A 3 55.14 30.76 -14.31
N ARG A 4 55.17 32.06 -13.92
CA ARG A 4 54.08 33.03 -13.83
C ARG A 4 53.67 33.50 -15.21
N SER A 5 52.41 33.94 -15.37
CA SER A 5 51.94 35.17 -16.06
C SER A 5 50.41 35.22 -15.89
N ASP A 6 49.85 36.09 -15.16
CA ASP A 6 49.60 37.54 -15.25
C ASP A 6 48.62 37.96 -16.40
N ILE A 7 47.58 38.69 -15.92
CA ILE A 7 46.89 39.86 -16.53
C ILE A 7 45.76 39.53 -17.49
N ARG A 8 44.52 40.02 -17.30
CA ARG A 8 44.03 41.42 -17.31
C ARG A 8 42.56 41.53 -16.93
N THR A 9 42.30 42.53 -16.13
CA THR A 9 41.05 43.23 -15.87
C THR A 9 40.60 44.01 -17.10
N SER A 10 39.29 44.11 -17.33
CA SER A 10 38.69 45.27 -17.96
C SER A 10 37.29 45.51 -17.43
N ASP A 11 37.18 46.58 -16.64
CA ASP A 11 35.95 47.36 -16.36
C ASP A 11 35.34 47.86 -17.66
N THR A 12 34.01 47.88 -17.74
CA THR A 12 33.25 49.01 -18.31
C THR A 12 31.85 49.04 -17.67
N ALA A 13 31.63 50.15 -17.02
CA ALA A 13 30.38 50.68 -16.56
C ALA A 13 29.47 51.12 -17.72
N GLY A 14 28.16 51.05 -17.52
CA GLY A 14 27.15 51.61 -18.41
C GLY A 14 25.83 51.70 -17.71
N THR A 15 25.64 52.82 -17.00
CA THR A 15 24.40 53.42 -16.57
C THR A 15 23.49 53.72 -17.77
N GLU A 16 22.20 53.41 -17.65
CA GLU A 16 21.14 54.37 -18.06
C GLU A 16 19.78 53.99 -17.46
N SER A 17 19.23 54.96 -16.81
CA SER A 17 17.90 55.18 -16.32
C SER A 17 16.88 55.26 -17.45
N ASN A 18 15.66 54.77 -17.29
CA ASN A 18 14.51 55.50 -17.79
C ASN A 18 13.26 55.18 -16.98
N THR A 19 12.69 56.25 -16.45
CA THR A 19 11.40 56.47 -15.83
C THR A 19 10.29 56.44 -16.89
N GLY A 20 9.13 55.90 -16.53
CA GLY A 20 7.90 56.00 -17.33
C GLY A 20 6.68 55.52 -16.58
N ALA A 21 5.98 56.47 -16.02
CA ALA A 21 4.67 56.35 -15.38
C ALA A 21 3.56 56.05 -16.41
N GLY A 22 2.49 55.36 -15.98
CA GLY A 22 1.27 55.16 -16.77
C GLY A 22 0.19 54.40 -15.99
N THR A 23 -0.54 55.11 -15.20
CA THR A 23 -1.89 54.98 -14.66
C THR A 23 -2.94 54.39 -15.61
N THR A 24 -3.94 53.75 -14.99
CA THR A 24 -5.39 53.58 -15.22
C THR A 24 -5.72 52.10 -15.03
N GLY A 25 -6.52 51.61 -14.09
CA GLY A 25 -7.82 52.12 -13.65
C GLY A 25 -8.91 51.31 -14.34
N ALA A 26 -9.41 50.24 -13.70
CA ALA A 26 -10.76 49.73 -13.93
C ALA A 26 -11.21 48.83 -12.76
N GLU A 27 -11.82 49.44 -11.76
CA GLU A 27 -12.78 48.82 -10.88
C GLU A 27 -14.00 48.42 -11.71
N GLN A 28 -14.47 47.21 -11.61
CA GLN A 28 -15.84 46.83 -11.95
C GLN A 28 -16.50 46.21 -10.72
N SER A 29 -17.21 47.08 -10.01
CA SER A 29 -18.29 46.74 -9.10
C SER A 29 -19.43 46.11 -9.91
N VAL A 30 -19.93 44.94 -9.49
CA VAL A 30 -21.21 44.39 -9.92
C VAL A 30 -22.17 44.46 -8.74
N ASP A 31 -23.18 45.24 -8.97
CA ASP A 31 -24.28 45.67 -8.15
C ASP A 31 -25.22 44.53 -7.75
N ALA A 32 -25.74 44.61 -6.53
CA ALA A 32 -26.78 43.76 -5.98
C ALA A 32 -28.14 44.19 -6.55
N GLY A 33 -28.80 43.30 -7.27
CA GLY A 33 -30.20 43.47 -7.68
C GLY A 33 -31.12 42.66 -6.76
N THR A 34 -31.68 43.34 -5.77
CA THR A 34 -32.81 42.86 -4.98
C THR A 34 -34.10 43.24 -5.74
N GLU A 35 -34.84 42.26 -6.25
CA GLU A 35 -36.23 42.47 -6.64
C GLU A 35 -37.18 41.65 -5.78
N ALA A 36 -37.91 42.37 -4.96
CA ALA A 36 -39.09 41.91 -4.25
C ALA A 36 -40.29 41.94 -5.21
N VAL A 37 -40.95 40.79 -5.37
CA VAL A 37 -42.33 40.78 -5.93
C VAL A 37 -43.28 40.25 -4.87
N SER A 38 -44.08 41.17 -4.36
CA SER A 38 -45.24 40.95 -3.51
C SER A 38 -46.45 40.52 -4.32
N GLY A 39 -47.21 39.55 -3.78
CA GLY A 39 -48.66 39.56 -3.91
C GLY A 39 -49.23 38.64 -5.02
N PHE A 40 -49.85 37.56 -4.60
CA PHE A 40 -51.25 37.26 -4.99
C PHE A 40 -51.80 36.20 -4.03
N GLY A 41 -52.82 36.59 -3.27
CA GLY A 41 -53.67 35.69 -2.52
C GLY A 41 -54.67 35.02 -3.48
N GLY A 42 -54.98 33.79 -3.22
CA GLY A 42 -56.00 33.05 -3.93
C GLY A 42 -56.37 31.78 -3.16
N ASP A 43 -57.45 31.90 -2.35
CA ASP A 43 -58.17 30.77 -1.80
C ASP A 43 -58.63 29.79 -2.90
N GLY A 44 -58.33 28.55 -2.76
CA GLY A 44 -58.80 27.52 -3.68
C GLY A 44 -58.59 26.12 -3.10
N SER A 45 -59.54 25.68 -2.25
CA SER A 45 -59.69 24.27 -1.86
C SER A 45 -59.96 23.41 -3.08
N PRO A 46 -59.20 22.36 -3.36
CA PRO A 46 -59.66 21.34 -4.30
C PRO A 46 -60.56 20.33 -3.64
N SER A 47 -61.80 20.29 -4.07
CA SER A 47 -62.82 19.27 -3.87
C SER A 47 -62.33 17.88 -4.32
N ALA A 48 -62.68 16.88 -3.51
CA ALA A 48 -62.49 15.47 -3.79
C ALA A 48 -63.21 15.04 -5.09
N PRO A 49 -62.59 14.19 -5.94
CA PRO A 49 -63.32 13.57 -7.04
C PRO A 49 -64.11 12.35 -6.57
N GLU A 50 -65.35 12.35 -7.00
CA GLU A 50 -66.36 11.30 -6.80
C GLU A 50 -65.88 9.91 -7.29
N ALA A 51 -66.23 8.92 -6.52
CA ALA A 51 -66.09 7.51 -6.87
C ALA A 51 -67.07 7.14 -8.00
N THR A 52 -66.59 6.97 -9.20
CA THR A 52 -67.33 6.28 -10.29
C THR A 52 -67.07 4.78 -10.20
N SER A 53 -68.11 4.09 -9.81
CA SER A 53 -68.26 2.62 -9.91
C SER A 53 -68.24 2.22 -11.40
N GLY A 54 -67.09 1.72 -11.88
CA GLY A 54 -66.93 1.12 -13.20
C GLY A 54 -66.72 -0.40 -13.11
N SER A 55 -67.55 -1.11 -13.76
CA SER A 55 -67.75 -2.56 -13.83
C SER A 55 -66.52 -3.42 -13.98
N VAL A 56 -66.53 -4.51 -13.23
CA VAL A 56 -65.76 -5.75 -13.34
C VAL A 56 -65.82 -6.28 -14.78
N GLY A 57 -64.63 -6.46 -15.35
CA GLY A 57 -64.51 -7.21 -16.60
C GLY A 57 -63.24 -6.92 -17.35
N ASP A 58 -62.12 -7.49 -16.90
CA ASP A 58 -61.11 -8.01 -17.83
C ASP A 58 -60.13 -8.92 -17.05
N SER A 59 -60.25 -10.19 -17.29
CA SER A 59 -59.32 -11.23 -16.87
C SER A 59 -58.03 -11.07 -17.68
N ARG A 60 -57.14 -10.16 -17.26
CA ARG A 60 -55.77 -10.19 -17.76
C ARG A 60 -55.08 -11.42 -17.18
N SER A 61 -54.90 -12.40 -18.03
CA SER A 61 -54.07 -13.56 -17.85
C SER A 61 -52.77 -13.14 -17.23
N VAL A 62 -52.53 -13.58 -15.98
CA VAL A 62 -51.23 -13.59 -15.31
C VAL A 62 -50.31 -14.28 -16.33
N PRO A 63 -49.19 -13.65 -16.75
CA PRO A 63 -48.23 -14.36 -17.57
C PRO A 63 -47.82 -15.59 -16.78
N ASP A 64 -48.09 -16.76 -17.33
CA ASP A 64 -47.56 -18.02 -16.86
C ASP A 64 -46.02 -17.85 -16.78
N VAL A 65 -45.51 -17.65 -15.54
CA VAL A 65 -44.09 -17.74 -15.30
C VAL A 65 -43.74 -19.21 -15.47
N GLY A 66 -43.78 -19.58 -16.78
CA GLY A 66 -43.42 -20.88 -17.26
C GLY A 66 -42.16 -21.32 -16.55
N ARG A 67 -42.22 -22.48 -16.00
CA ARG A 67 -41.14 -23.34 -15.54
C ARG A 67 -40.00 -23.33 -16.55
N SER A 68 -39.31 -22.19 -16.62
CA SER A 68 -38.00 -22.11 -17.26
C SER A 68 -37.03 -22.87 -16.39
N GLY A 69 -36.65 -24.00 -16.90
CA GLY A 69 -35.69 -24.96 -16.52
C GLY A 69 -35.08 -24.80 -15.12
N ALA A 70 -35.22 -25.80 -14.30
CA ALA A 70 -34.37 -26.03 -13.15
C ALA A 70 -32.92 -25.94 -13.62
N GLU A 71 -32.38 -24.71 -13.64
CA GLU A 71 -30.98 -24.47 -13.65
C GLU A 71 -30.47 -25.12 -12.39
N LEU A 72 -29.97 -26.35 -12.53
CA LEU A 72 -29.36 -27.13 -11.48
C LEU A 72 -28.38 -26.19 -10.76
N THR A 73 -28.84 -25.59 -9.68
CA THR A 73 -27.98 -24.87 -8.72
C THR A 73 -26.95 -25.89 -8.30
N ARG A 74 -25.80 -25.87 -8.95
CA ARG A 74 -24.63 -26.66 -8.56
C ARG A 74 -24.39 -26.36 -7.10
N VAL A 75 -24.80 -27.28 -6.23
CA VAL A 75 -24.52 -27.21 -4.79
C VAL A 75 -23.02 -27.12 -4.65
N ARG A 76 -22.54 -25.93 -4.35
CA ARG A 76 -21.11 -25.68 -4.18
C ARG A 76 -20.71 -26.29 -2.84
N PRO A 77 -19.71 -27.17 -2.79
CA PRO A 77 -19.26 -27.75 -1.53
C PRO A 77 -18.79 -26.61 -0.58
N ALA A 78 -19.41 -26.50 0.56
CA ALA A 78 -19.00 -25.58 1.62
C ALA A 78 -18.25 -26.38 2.70
N VAL A 79 -17.00 -26.01 2.95
CA VAL A 79 -16.22 -26.55 4.07
C VAL A 79 -16.45 -25.67 5.29
N ARG A 80 -16.88 -26.31 6.40
CA ARG A 80 -17.07 -25.65 7.69
C ARG A 80 -15.91 -26.05 8.60
N ILE A 81 -15.05 -25.10 8.95
CA ILE A 81 -13.97 -25.29 9.93
C ILE A 81 -14.14 -24.21 11.01
N ALA A 82 -14.25 -24.64 12.27
CA ALA A 82 -14.33 -23.75 13.44
C ALA A 82 -15.37 -22.63 13.31
N GLY A 83 -16.59 -22.94 12.83
CA GLY A 83 -17.68 -21.97 12.68
C GLY A 83 -17.55 -21.02 11.48
N MET A 84 -16.54 -21.18 10.63
CA MET A 84 -16.40 -20.48 9.35
C MET A 84 -16.87 -21.38 8.20
N SER A 85 -17.82 -20.88 7.41
CA SER A 85 -18.27 -21.54 6.19
C SER A 85 -17.60 -20.87 4.98
N ALA A 86 -16.74 -21.59 4.29
CA ALA A 86 -16.13 -21.11 3.05
C ALA A 86 -16.67 -21.93 1.87
N VAL A 87 -17.23 -21.26 0.88
CA VAL A 87 -17.58 -21.88 -0.39
C VAL A 87 -16.27 -22.06 -1.17
N LEU A 88 -15.76 -23.28 -1.20
CA LEU A 88 -14.57 -23.61 -1.97
C LEU A 88 -14.92 -23.60 -3.47
N ARG A 89 -14.37 -22.61 -4.17
CA ARG A 89 -14.34 -22.62 -5.64
C ARG A 89 -13.07 -23.34 -6.05
N LEU A 90 -13.19 -24.46 -6.74
CA LEU A 90 -12.02 -25.23 -7.23
C LEU A 90 -11.04 -24.33 -7.99
N SER A 91 -11.55 -23.44 -8.82
CA SER A 91 -10.72 -22.45 -9.55
C SER A 91 -9.90 -21.54 -8.63
N MET A 92 -10.49 -21.11 -7.50
CA MET A 92 -9.79 -20.29 -6.52
C MET A 92 -8.69 -21.10 -5.81
N LEU A 93 -8.98 -22.34 -5.42
CA LEU A 93 -8.00 -23.25 -4.82
C LEU A 93 -6.83 -23.53 -5.77
N LEU A 94 -7.14 -23.86 -7.02
CA LEU A 94 -6.11 -24.09 -8.05
C LEU A 94 -5.24 -22.86 -8.29
N THR A 95 -5.83 -21.66 -8.30
CA THR A 95 -5.07 -20.42 -8.44
C THR A 95 -4.16 -20.16 -7.22
N LEU A 96 -4.64 -20.40 -6.00
CA LEU A 96 -3.81 -20.28 -4.78
C LEU A 96 -2.66 -21.29 -4.78
N LEU A 97 -2.92 -22.54 -5.19
CA LEU A 97 -1.89 -23.56 -5.33
C LEU A 97 -0.87 -23.20 -6.42
N ALA A 98 -1.34 -22.67 -7.56
CA ALA A 98 -0.45 -22.20 -8.62
C ALA A 98 0.43 -21.03 -8.16
N LEU A 99 -0.13 -20.06 -7.40
CA LEU A 99 0.65 -18.98 -6.78
C LEU A 99 1.70 -19.53 -5.80
N ALA A 100 1.30 -20.46 -4.93
CA ALA A 100 2.22 -21.08 -3.97
C ALA A 100 3.32 -21.85 -4.70
N ALA A 101 3.00 -22.61 -5.74
CA ALA A 101 3.97 -23.32 -6.57
C ALA A 101 4.94 -22.37 -7.28
N ALA A 102 4.44 -21.26 -7.82
CA ALA A 102 5.26 -20.21 -8.43
C ALA A 102 6.21 -19.56 -7.42
N ILE A 103 5.74 -19.29 -6.20
CA ILE A 103 6.59 -18.79 -5.11
C ILE A 103 7.69 -19.78 -4.78
N VAL A 104 7.37 -21.06 -4.60
CA VAL A 104 8.35 -22.09 -4.30
C VAL A 104 9.39 -22.20 -5.43
N ALA A 105 8.94 -22.20 -6.69
CA ALA A 105 9.83 -22.25 -7.84
C ALA A 105 10.79 -21.05 -7.88
N LEU A 106 10.25 -19.83 -7.71
CA LEU A 106 11.07 -18.61 -7.66
C LEU A 106 11.98 -18.56 -6.44
N PHE A 107 11.54 -19.04 -5.29
CA PHE A 107 12.34 -19.12 -4.08
C PHE A 107 13.55 -20.03 -4.26
N VAL A 108 13.36 -21.18 -4.92
CA VAL A 108 14.44 -22.10 -5.27
C VAL A 108 15.42 -21.45 -6.25
N VAL A 109 14.91 -20.73 -7.25
CA VAL A 109 15.76 -19.96 -8.18
C VAL A 109 16.52 -18.87 -7.42
N ASP A 110 15.87 -18.15 -6.53
CA ASP A 110 16.43 -17.07 -5.74
C ASP A 110 17.65 -17.53 -4.88
N ILE A 111 17.53 -18.69 -4.25
CA ILE A 111 18.63 -19.28 -3.48
C ILE A 111 19.77 -19.77 -4.39
N SER A 112 19.47 -20.16 -5.63
CA SER A 112 20.46 -20.72 -6.56
C SER A 112 21.26 -19.65 -7.29
N VAL A 113 20.66 -18.49 -7.53
CA VAL A 113 21.25 -17.36 -8.27
C VAL A 113 22.11 -16.49 -7.35
N GLY A 114 23.22 -15.98 -7.88
CA GLY A 114 24.16 -15.05 -7.23
C GLY A 114 25.58 -15.26 -7.74
N ASP A 115 26.51 -14.42 -7.31
CA ASP A 115 27.92 -14.40 -7.79
C ASP A 115 28.62 -15.77 -7.70
N TYR A 116 28.29 -16.54 -6.67
CA TYR A 116 28.80 -17.91 -6.52
C TYR A 116 27.74 -18.89 -7.01
N HIS A 117 27.95 -19.47 -8.20
CA HIS A 117 27.02 -20.45 -8.79
C HIS A 117 26.98 -21.74 -7.99
N ILE A 118 25.82 -22.06 -7.40
CA ILE A 118 25.56 -23.32 -6.70
C ILE A 118 24.45 -24.05 -7.46
N ALA A 119 24.77 -25.20 -8.04
CA ALA A 119 23.78 -26.05 -8.72
C ALA A 119 22.65 -26.43 -7.74
N LEU A 120 21.41 -26.50 -8.23
CA LEU A 120 20.21 -26.81 -7.43
C LEU A 120 20.36 -28.06 -6.57
N GLY A 121 20.99 -29.15 -7.12
CA GLY A 121 21.26 -30.36 -6.36
C GLY A 121 22.17 -30.12 -5.14
N ARG A 122 23.13 -29.20 -5.25
CA ARG A 122 24.00 -28.81 -4.14
C ARG A 122 23.28 -27.94 -3.10
N VAL A 123 22.34 -27.11 -3.52
CA VAL A 123 21.48 -26.36 -2.58
C VAL A 123 20.66 -27.31 -1.74
N LEU A 124 20.05 -28.33 -2.35
CA LEU A 124 19.31 -29.39 -1.64
C LEU A 124 20.20 -30.18 -0.70
N ASP A 125 21.41 -30.55 -1.15
CA ASP A 125 22.41 -31.23 -0.34
C ASP A 125 22.77 -30.41 0.92
N VAL A 126 22.98 -29.09 0.75
CA VAL A 126 23.26 -28.19 1.88
C VAL A 126 22.06 -28.09 2.83
N LEU A 127 20.83 -27.98 2.33
CA LEU A 127 19.61 -27.91 3.15
C LEU A 127 19.37 -29.20 3.95
N THR A 128 19.83 -30.37 3.44
CA THR A 128 19.74 -31.65 4.13
C THR A 128 20.96 -31.94 5.02
N GLY A 129 21.87 -30.99 5.20
CA GLY A 129 23.00 -31.08 6.11
C GLY A 129 24.34 -31.45 5.45
N GLY A 130 24.38 -31.65 4.12
CA GLY A 130 25.60 -31.89 3.34
C GLY A 130 26.32 -30.64 2.90
N GLY A 131 27.11 -30.73 1.83
CA GLY A 131 27.84 -29.62 1.23
C GLY A 131 29.11 -29.19 1.96
N THR A 132 29.92 -28.35 1.31
CA THR A 132 31.13 -27.77 1.90
C THR A 132 30.81 -26.67 2.89
N ARG A 133 31.75 -26.32 3.78
CA ARG A 133 31.57 -25.22 4.75
C ARG A 133 31.23 -23.88 4.06
N SER A 134 31.89 -23.57 2.94
CA SER A 134 31.63 -22.36 2.16
C SER A 134 30.23 -22.35 1.55
N GLN A 135 29.80 -23.48 0.96
CA GLN A 135 28.47 -23.62 0.40
C GLN A 135 27.39 -23.47 1.46
N ARG A 136 27.60 -24.09 2.64
CA ARG A 136 26.67 -23.96 3.77
C ARG A 136 26.55 -22.52 4.25
N TYR A 137 27.68 -21.82 4.38
CA TYR A 137 27.66 -20.39 4.77
C TYR A 137 26.88 -19.54 3.76
N VAL A 138 27.19 -19.68 2.46
CA VAL A 138 26.51 -18.90 1.41
C VAL A 138 25.01 -19.19 1.37
N VAL A 139 24.59 -20.45 1.47
CA VAL A 139 23.18 -20.81 1.40
C VAL A 139 22.44 -20.44 2.68
N MET A 140 22.96 -20.84 3.85
CA MET A 140 22.23 -20.75 5.12
C MET A 140 22.32 -19.38 5.79
N GLU A 141 23.44 -18.66 5.64
CA GLU A 141 23.65 -17.38 6.33
C GLU A 141 23.49 -16.17 5.42
N SER A 142 23.56 -16.34 4.09
CA SER A 142 23.42 -15.21 3.17
C SER A 142 22.14 -15.30 2.34
N ARG A 143 21.95 -16.40 1.58
CA ARG A 143 20.84 -16.48 0.60
C ARG A 143 19.50 -16.82 1.21
N LEU A 144 19.46 -17.77 2.13
CA LEU A 144 18.21 -18.22 2.75
C LEU A 144 17.55 -17.13 3.58
N PRO A 145 18.25 -16.39 4.47
CA PRO A 145 17.66 -15.25 5.18
C PRO A 145 17.13 -14.18 4.21
N ARG A 146 17.87 -13.87 3.13
CA ARG A 146 17.45 -12.92 2.10
C ARG A 146 16.16 -13.34 1.43
N ALA A 147 16.08 -14.57 0.93
CA ALA A 147 14.90 -15.12 0.26
C ALA A 147 13.68 -15.19 1.21
N VAL A 148 13.87 -15.60 2.46
CA VAL A 148 12.80 -15.61 3.48
C VAL A 148 12.35 -14.20 3.82
N THR A 149 13.28 -13.25 3.94
CA THR A 149 12.93 -11.84 4.18
C THR A 149 12.11 -11.27 3.03
N ALA A 150 12.45 -11.60 1.78
CA ALA A 150 11.68 -11.21 0.60
C ALA A 150 10.23 -11.72 0.66
N LEU A 151 10.05 -13.01 1.02
CA LEU A 151 8.73 -13.62 1.22
C LEU A 151 7.93 -12.91 2.31
N VAL A 152 8.55 -12.71 3.47
CA VAL A 152 7.91 -12.11 4.65
C VAL A 152 7.51 -10.66 4.37
N ALA A 153 8.43 -9.84 3.84
CA ALA A 153 8.17 -8.45 3.52
C ALA A 153 7.09 -8.29 2.44
N GLY A 154 7.18 -9.11 1.38
CA GLY A 154 6.18 -9.11 0.32
C GLY A 154 4.79 -9.52 0.81
N ALA A 155 4.70 -10.57 1.62
CA ALA A 155 3.44 -11.00 2.24
C ALA A 155 2.85 -9.92 3.15
N ALA A 156 3.68 -9.29 3.99
CA ALA A 156 3.27 -8.22 4.90
C ALA A 156 2.70 -7.02 4.13
N LEU A 157 3.40 -6.55 3.08
CA LEU A 157 2.91 -5.46 2.23
C LEU A 157 1.64 -5.83 1.47
N GLY A 158 1.52 -7.08 0.98
CA GLY A 158 0.32 -7.57 0.32
C GLY A 158 -0.90 -7.58 1.26
N ILE A 159 -0.74 -8.01 2.52
CA ILE A 159 -1.78 -7.96 3.55
C ILE A 159 -2.13 -6.51 3.89
N ALA A 160 -1.12 -5.68 4.14
CA ALA A 160 -1.31 -4.26 4.45
C ALA A 160 -2.12 -3.55 3.36
N GLY A 161 -1.76 -3.77 2.10
CA GLY A 161 -2.49 -3.23 0.95
C GLY A 161 -3.93 -3.72 0.87
N ALA A 162 -4.17 -5.03 1.03
CA ALA A 162 -5.52 -5.59 0.99
C ALA A 162 -6.43 -5.03 2.08
N ILE A 163 -5.92 -4.89 3.29
CA ILE A 163 -6.68 -4.31 4.41
C ILE A 163 -6.97 -2.83 4.14
N THR A 164 -5.96 -2.07 3.74
CA THR A 164 -6.08 -0.63 3.46
C THR A 164 -7.09 -0.35 2.35
N GLN A 165 -7.01 -1.08 1.23
CA GLN A 165 -7.95 -0.96 0.12
C GLN A 165 -9.38 -1.34 0.51
N SER A 166 -9.54 -2.41 1.31
CA SER A 166 -10.86 -2.85 1.80
C SER A 166 -11.51 -1.82 2.73
N ILE A 167 -10.75 -1.19 3.64
CA ILE A 167 -11.28 -0.23 4.60
C ILE A 167 -11.60 1.11 3.95
N LEU A 168 -10.70 1.61 3.09
CA LEU A 168 -10.86 2.89 2.41
C LEU A 168 -11.77 2.79 1.18
N HIS A 169 -12.24 1.60 0.81
CA HIS A 169 -13.04 1.33 -0.38
C HIS A 169 -12.42 1.95 -1.65
N ASN A 170 -11.09 2.02 -1.67
CA ASN A 170 -10.32 2.64 -2.74
C ASN A 170 -9.24 1.68 -3.26
N PRO A 171 -9.30 1.22 -4.51
CA PRO A 171 -8.33 0.29 -5.09
C PRO A 171 -6.92 0.90 -5.25
N LEU A 172 -6.79 2.21 -5.14
CA LEU A 172 -5.52 2.93 -5.20
C LEU A 172 -4.91 3.20 -3.82
N ALA A 173 -5.61 2.85 -2.75
CA ALA A 173 -5.08 3.02 -1.41
C ALA A 173 -3.93 2.05 -1.15
N SER A 174 -2.84 2.56 -0.62
CA SER A 174 -1.72 1.77 -0.13
C SER A 174 -1.17 2.35 1.17
N PRO A 175 -0.49 1.55 2.00
CA PRO A 175 0.14 2.05 3.22
C PRO A 175 1.16 3.16 2.96
N ASP A 176 1.80 3.16 1.79
CA ASP A 176 2.80 4.14 1.38
C ASP A 176 2.19 5.55 1.23
N VAL A 177 0.98 5.64 0.65
CA VAL A 177 0.25 6.91 0.49
C VAL A 177 -0.14 7.50 1.86
N LEU A 178 -0.24 6.66 2.88
CA LEU A 178 -0.55 7.07 4.25
C LEU A 178 0.68 7.60 5.01
N GLY A 179 1.85 7.75 4.36
CA GLY A 179 3.05 8.30 4.97
C GLY A 179 3.78 7.37 5.95
N ILE A 180 3.33 6.13 6.12
CA ILE A 180 3.92 5.16 7.07
C ILE A 180 5.36 4.85 6.67
N THR A 181 5.57 4.55 5.40
CA THR A 181 6.89 4.26 4.83
C THR A 181 7.83 5.45 4.93
N SER A 182 7.32 6.67 4.72
CA SER A 182 8.11 7.90 4.89
C SER A 182 8.47 8.19 6.33
N GLY A 183 7.59 7.87 7.29
CA GLY A 183 7.89 7.97 8.71
C GLY A 183 8.96 6.98 9.16
N ALA A 184 8.88 5.75 8.68
CA ALA A 184 9.91 4.74 8.87
C ALA A 184 11.25 5.20 8.26
N SER A 185 11.21 5.76 7.05
CA SER A 185 12.37 6.29 6.33
C SER A 185 13.01 7.48 7.05
N PHE A 186 12.20 8.42 7.52
CA PHE A 186 12.69 9.56 8.27
C PHE A 186 13.44 9.14 9.54
N ALA A 187 12.87 8.24 10.33
CA ALA A 187 13.49 7.75 11.56
C ALA A 187 14.76 6.94 11.28
N ALA A 188 14.77 6.11 10.23
CA ALA A 188 15.96 5.37 9.81
C ALA A 188 17.09 6.32 9.39
N VAL A 189 16.79 7.32 8.56
CA VAL A 189 17.77 8.32 8.10
C VAL A 189 18.27 9.17 9.27
N ALA A 190 17.40 9.52 10.22
CA ALA A 190 17.79 10.26 11.43
C ALA A 190 18.83 9.49 12.26
N VAL A 191 18.68 8.16 12.37
CA VAL A 191 19.68 7.31 13.04
C VAL A 191 20.97 7.22 12.21
N LEU A 192 20.88 7.03 10.90
CA LEU A 192 22.05 6.92 10.02
C LEU A 192 22.84 8.22 9.96
N ALA A 193 22.17 9.37 9.83
CA ALA A 193 22.79 10.69 9.77
C ALA A 193 23.27 11.20 11.15
N GLY A 194 22.61 10.77 12.24
CA GLY A 194 22.96 11.19 13.60
C GLY A 194 24.02 10.33 14.29
N ALA A 195 24.27 9.13 13.80
CA ALA A 195 25.20 8.19 14.42
C ALA A 195 26.68 8.55 14.22
N GLY A 196 27.00 9.46 13.29
CA GLY A 196 28.37 9.96 13.05
C GLY A 196 29.44 8.86 12.91
N GLY A 197 29.08 7.70 12.36
CA GLY A 197 29.96 6.54 12.26
C GLY A 197 30.23 5.80 13.58
N THR A 198 29.65 6.25 14.70
CA THR A 198 29.91 5.68 16.04
C THR A 198 29.01 4.50 16.40
N ALA A 199 27.91 4.28 15.65
CA ALA A 199 27.06 3.12 15.87
C ALA A 199 27.75 1.84 15.35
N THR A 200 28.31 1.06 16.28
CA THR A 200 28.95 -0.23 15.99
C THR A 200 28.18 -1.38 16.61
N GLY A 201 28.31 -2.57 16.04
CA GLY A 201 27.73 -3.80 16.60
C GLY A 201 26.18 -3.84 16.54
N ILE A 202 25.55 -4.27 17.64
CA ILE A 202 24.10 -4.50 17.76
C ILE A 202 23.29 -3.20 17.53
N VAL A 203 23.81 -2.05 17.93
CA VAL A 203 23.12 -0.76 17.71
C VAL A 203 23.09 -0.40 16.23
N ALA A 204 24.14 -0.70 15.48
CA ALA A 204 24.15 -0.49 14.03
C ALA A 204 23.20 -1.48 13.29
N SER A 205 23.12 -2.72 13.76
CA SER A 205 22.31 -3.75 13.10
C SER A 205 20.82 -3.67 13.44
N LEU A 206 20.45 -3.40 14.69
CA LEU A 206 19.06 -3.34 15.15
C LEU A 206 18.53 -1.91 15.27
N GLY A 207 19.41 -0.90 15.41
CA GLY A 207 19.00 0.49 15.65
C GLY A 207 18.20 1.07 14.47
N VAL A 208 18.66 0.88 13.24
CA VAL A 208 17.96 1.38 12.04
C VAL A 208 16.62 0.68 11.82
N PRO A 209 16.51 -0.67 11.87
CA PRO A 209 15.21 -1.35 11.77
C PRO A 209 14.23 -0.96 12.87
N LEU A 210 14.69 -0.87 14.13
CA LEU A 210 13.83 -0.48 15.24
C LEU A 210 13.38 0.98 15.15
N ALA A 211 14.28 1.88 14.72
CA ALA A 211 13.94 3.27 14.46
C ALA A 211 12.91 3.38 13.33
N ALA A 212 13.10 2.64 12.23
CA ALA A 212 12.14 2.58 11.12
C ALA A 212 10.77 2.09 11.57
N LEU A 213 10.72 1.00 12.36
CA LEU A 213 9.48 0.48 12.92
C LEU A 213 8.80 1.53 13.81
N ALA A 214 9.53 2.12 14.73
CA ALA A 214 9.01 3.14 15.65
C ALA A 214 8.53 4.39 14.87
N GLY A 215 9.31 4.85 13.89
CA GLY A 215 8.95 6.00 13.04
C GLY A 215 7.68 5.76 12.22
N GLY A 216 7.55 4.58 11.64
CA GLY A 216 6.33 4.19 10.90
C GLY A 216 5.10 4.13 11.81
N LEU A 217 5.21 3.51 12.98
CA LEU A 217 4.13 3.44 13.97
C LEU A 217 3.77 4.82 14.54
N ALA A 218 4.77 5.65 14.87
CA ALA A 218 4.56 7.01 15.38
C ALA A 218 3.86 7.89 14.34
N THR A 219 4.27 7.81 13.08
CA THR A 219 3.64 8.55 11.98
C THR A 219 2.19 8.12 11.78
N ALA A 220 1.92 6.83 11.82
CA ALA A 220 0.54 6.34 11.71
C ALA A 220 -0.33 6.78 12.91
N ALA A 221 0.23 6.76 14.13
CA ALA A 221 -0.44 7.28 15.32
C ALA A 221 -0.73 8.79 15.18
N LEU A 222 0.24 9.57 14.72
CA LEU A 222 0.08 11.00 14.46
C LEU A 222 -1.05 11.26 13.44
N ILE A 223 -1.02 10.57 12.31
CA ILE A 223 -2.07 10.70 11.27
C ILE A 223 -3.42 10.25 11.82
N GLY A 224 -3.46 9.16 12.60
CA GLY A 224 -4.67 8.70 13.25
C GLY A 224 -5.27 9.74 14.19
N VAL A 225 -4.46 10.35 15.06
CA VAL A 225 -4.89 11.41 15.99
C VAL A 225 -5.38 12.64 15.24
N LEU A 226 -4.67 13.08 14.20
CA LEU A 226 -5.07 14.23 13.38
C LEU A 226 -6.34 13.96 12.55
N ALA A 227 -6.53 12.71 12.14
CA ALA A 227 -7.71 12.29 11.36
C ALA A 227 -8.94 12.03 12.22
N LEU A 228 -8.78 11.72 13.50
CA LEU A 228 -9.86 11.59 14.50
C LEU A 228 -10.43 12.99 14.81
N GLY A 229 -11.25 13.52 13.94
CA GLY A 229 -11.95 14.80 14.14
C GLY A 229 -13.41 14.56 14.53
N ARG A 230 -13.93 15.40 15.43
CA ARG A 230 -15.37 15.50 15.68
C ARG A 230 -16.02 16.08 14.41
N ASN A 231 -16.76 15.28 13.68
CA ASN A 231 -17.65 15.79 12.66
C ASN A 231 -18.82 16.52 13.34
N SER A 232 -19.25 17.63 12.76
CA SER A 232 -20.38 18.47 13.25
C SER A 232 -21.72 17.71 13.40
N GLY A 233 -21.79 16.44 13.00
CA GLY A 233 -22.94 15.56 13.12
C GLY A 233 -22.84 14.50 14.22
N GLY A 234 -21.86 14.57 15.12
CA GLY A 234 -21.75 13.62 16.25
C GLY A 234 -21.17 12.25 15.90
N ASP A 235 -20.94 11.96 14.64
CA ASP A 235 -20.36 10.68 14.18
C ASP A 235 -18.81 10.80 14.17
N THR A 236 -18.18 10.21 15.18
CA THR A 236 -16.73 10.09 15.27
C THR A 236 -16.23 8.97 14.35
N GLY A 237 -16.33 9.16 13.03
CA GLY A 237 -15.88 8.21 12.02
C GLY A 237 -14.57 8.67 11.36
N LEU A 238 -13.72 7.71 10.97
CA LEU A 238 -12.60 7.96 10.07
C LEU A 238 -13.16 8.35 8.69
N SER A 239 -13.17 9.65 8.38
CA SER A 239 -13.42 10.09 7.01
C SER A 239 -12.22 9.70 6.15
N GLY A 240 -12.41 8.77 5.21
CA GLY A 240 -11.34 8.28 4.35
C GLY A 240 -10.61 9.40 3.60
N MET A 241 -11.34 10.44 3.17
CA MET A 241 -10.77 11.59 2.49
C MET A 241 -9.85 12.43 3.41
N ARG A 242 -10.30 12.71 4.63
CA ARG A 242 -9.50 13.44 5.62
C ARG A 242 -8.23 12.70 5.99
N PHE A 243 -8.34 11.38 6.16
CA PHE A 243 -7.20 10.51 6.46
C PHE A 243 -6.15 10.55 5.34
N ILE A 244 -6.58 10.50 4.07
CA ILE A 244 -5.69 10.59 2.91
C ILE A 244 -5.03 11.97 2.82
N LEU A 245 -5.78 13.07 2.97
CA LEU A 245 -5.23 14.43 2.88
C LEU A 245 -4.20 14.71 3.96
N ILE A 246 -4.46 14.30 5.21
CA ILE A 246 -3.51 14.43 6.31
C ILE A 246 -2.28 13.56 6.03
N GLY A 247 -2.47 12.33 5.53
CA GLY A 247 -1.38 11.45 5.14
C GLY A 247 -0.46 12.08 4.09
N ILE A 248 -1.01 12.70 3.05
CA ILE A 248 -0.25 13.41 2.02
C ILE A 248 0.55 14.58 2.63
N GLY A 249 -0.07 15.39 3.50
CA GLY A 249 0.60 16.50 4.16
C GLY A 249 1.75 16.06 5.07
N VAL A 250 1.51 15.04 5.91
CA VAL A 250 2.55 14.46 6.78
C VAL A 250 3.66 13.84 5.94
N ASN A 251 3.32 13.12 4.86
CA ASN A 251 4.30 12.54 3.94
C ASN A 251 5.22 13.62 3.34
N ALA A 252 4.67 14.73 2.87
CA ALA A 252 5.45 15.85 2.31
C ALA A 252 6.41 16.45 3.36
N LEU A 253 5.94 16.62 4.61
CA LEU A 253 6.75 17.10 5.72
C LEU A 253 7.91 16.14 6.03
N LEU A 254 7.63 14.83 6.08
CA LEU A 254 8.64 13.81 6.36
C LEU A 254 9.68 13.73 5.24
N LEU A 255 9.28 13.83 3.98
CA LEU A 255 10.20 13.88 2.83
C LEU A 255 11.10 15.12 2.89
N ALA A 256 10.56 16.28 3.24
CA ALA A 256 11.36 17.50 3.47
C ALA A 256 12.38 17.30 4.62
N GLY A 257 11.96 16.63 5.70
CA GLY A 257 12.83 16.28 6.81
C GLY A 257 13.93 15.30 6.41
N ILE A 258 13.62 14.28 5.60
CA ILE A 258 14.63 13.33 5.07
C ILE A 258 15.68 14.11 4.25
N ASN A 259 15.25 14.95 3.32
CA ASN A 259 16.16 15.73 2.49
C ASN A 259 17.04 16.68 3.33
N TRP A 260 16.47 17.30 4.36
CA TRP A 260 17.22 18.14 5.29
C TRP A 260 18.29 17.35 6.05
N LEU A 261 17.96 16.16 6.56
CA LEU A 261 18.90 15.29 7.27
C LEU A 261 20.04 14.83 6.33
N VAL A 262 19.71 14.39 5.14
CA VAL A 262 20.71 13.94 4.14
C VAL A 262 21.65 15.08 3.73
N THR A 263 21.11 16.30 3.57
CA THR A 263 21.94 17.48 3.20
C THR A 263 22.93 17.86 4.30
N ARG A 264 22.62 17.58 5.56
CA ARG A 264 23.48 17.88 6.70
C ARG A 264 24.42 16.74 7.12
N ALA A 265 24.17 15.54 6.61
CA ALA A 265 24.96 14.36 6.92
C ALA A 265 26.36 14.43 6.29
N SER A 266 27.30 13.65 6.82
CA SER A 266 28.57 13.38 6.14
C SER A 266 28.32 12.66 4.81
N LEU A 267 29.26 12.72 3.88
CA LEU A 267 29.12 12.06 2.57
C LEU A 267 28.86 10.55 2.72
N ASP A 268 29.56 9.90 3.64
CA ASP A 268 29.42 8.47 3.92
C ASP A 268 28.04 8.14 4.50
N ASP A 269 27.56 8.93 5.45
CA ASP A 269 26.25 8.73 6.07
C ASP A 269 25.11 9.04 5.09
N ALA A 270 25.27 10.08 4.28
CA ALA A 270 24.32 10.40 3.21
C ALA A 270 24.23 9.26 2.18
N THR A 271 25.36 8.67 1.80
CA THR A 271 25.40 7.52 0.88
C THR A 271 24.70 6.29 1.48
N ARG A 272 24.96 5.98 2.75
CA ARG A 272 24.28 4.89 3.47
C ARG A 272 22.77 5.14 3.57
N ALA A 273 22.36 6.38 3.87
CA ALA A 273 20.97 6.77 3.94
C ALA A 273 20.28 6.63 2.58
N GLN A 274 20.92 7.08 1.49
CA GLN A 274 20.40 6.92 0.12
C GLN A 274 20.26 5.45 -0.27
N LEU A 275 21.27 4.61 0.01
CA LEU A 275 21.19 3.17 -0.23
C LEU A 275 20.03 2.52 0.57
N TRP A 276 19.82 2.92 1.82
CA TRP A 276 18.71 2.42 2.61
C TRP A 276 17.36 2.84 2.05
N LEU A 277 17.23 4.10 1.59
CA LEU A 277 16.03 4.66 0.99
C LEU A 277 15.64 4.00 -0.35
N THR A 278 16.56 3.32 -1.03
CA THR A 278 16.24 2.57 -2.25
C THR A 278 15.53 1.24 -1.97
N GLY A 279 15.56 0.76 -0.73
CA GLY A 279 14.99 -0.53 -0.34
C GLY A 279 15.81 -1.71 -0.87
N SER A 280 16.45 -2.46 0.02
CA SER A 280 17.35 -3.55 -0.35
C SER A 280 17.21 -4.73 0.59
N LEU A 281 17.36 -5.92 0.04
CA LEU A 281 17.49 -7.18 0.77
C LEU A 281 18.94 -7.49 1.16
N ASN A 282 19.90 -6.64 0.76
CA ASN A 282 21.29 -6.79 1.13
C ASN A 282 21.45 -6.61 2.64
N GLY A 283 22.17 -7.53 3.29
CA GLY A 283 22.33 -7.53 4.73
C GLY A 283 21.11 -8.09 5.51
N ALA A 284 20.20 -8.80 4.85
CA ALA A 284 19.21 -9.62 5.53
C ALA A 284 19.91 -10.71 6.36
N ASP A 285 19.57 -10.79 7.63
CA ASP A 285 20.07 -11.77 8.59
C ASP A 285 18.91 -12.47 9.32
N TRP A 286 19.18 -13.59 9.98
CA TRP A 286 18.16 -14.35 10.69
C TRP A 286 17.47 -13.59 11.81
N ASN A 287 18.16 -12.64 12.47
CA ASN A 287 17.56 -11.86 13.54
C ASN A 287 16.48 -10.92 13.01
N ARG A 288 16.78 -10.19 11.93
CA ARG A 288 15.82 -9.30 11.26
C ARG A 288 14.70 -10.09 10.62
N THR A 289 15.02 -11.19 9.94
CA THR A 289 14.06 -12.10 9.32
C THR A 289 13.11 -12.68 10.36
N GLY A 290 13.65 -13.17 11.49
CA GLY A 290 12.86 -13.74 12.58
C GLY A 290 11.92 -12.72 13.22
N ALA A 291 12.39 -11.50 13.48
CA ALA A 291 11.57 -10.42 14.01
C ALA A 291 10.42 -10.05 13.03
N ALA A 292 10.72 -9.91 11.74
CA ALA A 292 9.73 -9.61 10.72
C ALA A 292 8.70 -10.75 10.56
N ALA A 293 9.16 -12.01 10.58
CA ALA A 293 8.30 -13.19 10.50
C ALA A 293 7.37 -13.30 11.73
N ALA A 294 7.89 -13.07 12.93
CA ALA A 294 7.08 -13.05 14.14
C ALA A 294 5.99 -11.95 14.08
N GLY A 295 6.37 -10.75 13.63
CA GLY A 295 5.41 -9.67 13.42
C GLY A 295 4.36 -10.00 12.36
N LEU A 296 4.76 -10.64 11.27
CA LEU A 296 3.83 -11.10 10.22
C LEU A 296 2.82 -12.13 10.77
N VAL A 297 3.24 -13.06 11.62
CA VAL A 297 2.33 -14.02 12.28
C VAL A 297 1.27 -13.30 13.11
N VAL A 298 1.67 -12.27 13.87
CA VAL A 298 0.71 -11.45 14.63
C VAL A 298 -0.30 -10.76 13.70
N VAL A 299 0.18 -10.15 12.62
CA VAL A 299 -0.68 -9.49 11.63
C VAL A 299 -1.65 -10.49 10.97
N ILE A 300 -1.17 -11.65 10.58
CA ILE A 300 -2.01 -12.73 10.01
C ILE A 300 -3.08 -13.15 11.01
N THR A 301 -2.73 -13.31 12.29
CA THR A 301 -3.67 -13.69 13.35
C THR A 301 -4.77 -12.63 13.53
N ILE A 302 -4.41 -11.34 13.54
CA ILE A 302 -5.38 -10.24 13.61
C ILE A 302 -6.27 -10.22 12.36
N ALA A 303 -5.69 -10.35 11.17
CA ALA A 303 -6.42 -10.36 9.90
C ALA A 303 -7.39 -11.55 9.81
N ALA A 304 -6.97 -12.74 10.27
CA ALA A 304 -7.80 -13.93 10.31
C ALA A 304 -8.95 -13.78 11.31
N GLY A 305 -8.68 -13.27 12.51
CA GLY A 305 -9.71 -12.97 13.52
C GLY A 305 -10.73 -11.93 13.04
N SER A 306 -10.31 -11.00 12.19
CA SER A 306 -11.15 -9.94 11.61
C SER A 306 -11.73 -10.29 10.23
N ALA A 307 -11.54 -11.52 9.73
CA ALA A 307 -11.96 -11.90 8.37
C ALA A 307 -13.49 -11.73 8.14
N ARG A 308 -14.32 -12.00 9.16
CA ARG A 308 -15.77 -11.78 9.09
C ARG A 308 -16.12 -10.31 8.97
N THR A 309 -15.42 -9.47 9.72
CA THR A 309 -15.59 -8.00 9.67
C THR A 309 -15.17 -7.43 8.31
N LEU A 310 -14.02 -7.88 7.78
CA LEU A 310 -13.58 -7.51 6.43
C LEU A 310 -14.60 -7.89 5.36
N ALA A 311 -15.24 -9.07 5.50
CA ALA A 311 -16.31 -9.49 4.61
C ALA A 311 -17.57 -8.62 4.74
N ALA A 312 -17.94 -8.24 5.96
CA ALA A 312 -19.11 -7.39 6.24
C ALA A 312 -18.89 -5.94 5.76
N LEU A 313 -17.70 -5.37 5.95
CA LEU A 313 -17.36 -4.01 5.52
C LEU A 313 -17.53 -3.78 4.01
N ARG A 314 -17.51 -4.85 3.20
CA ARG A 314 -17.78 -4.77 1.74
C ARG A 314 -19.21 -4.33 1.43
N PHE A 315 -20.16 -4.52 2.33
CA PHE A 315 -21.56 -4.11 2.18
C PHE A 315 -21.81 -2.67 2.63
N GLY A 316 -20.77 -1.97 3.04
CA GLY A 316 -20.81 -0.60 3.57
C GLY A 316 -20.88 -0.55 5.09
N SER A 317 -20.53 0.61 5.64
CA SER A 317 -20.46 0.84 7.09
C SER A 317 -21.84 0.69 7.78
N ASP A 318 -22.89 1.19 7.13
CA ASP A 318 -24.24 1.20 7.73
C ASP A 318 -24.84 -0.20 7.80
N THR A 319 -24.72 -0.99 6.73
CA THR A 319 -25.14 -2.40 6.73
C THR A 319 -24.34 -3.19 7.77
N THR A 320 -23.04 -2.92 7.90
CA THR A 320 -22.17 -3.59 8.87
C THR A 320 -22.55 -3.24 10.32
N ARG A 321 -22.93 -1.97 10.58
CA ARG A 321 -23.46 -1.54 11.89
C ARG A 321 -24.79 -2.22 12.21
N ALA A 322 -25.68 -2.33 11.22
CA ALA A 322 -26.97 -3.02 11.39
C ALA A 322 -26.80 -4.51 11.74
N LEU A 323 -25.70 -5.14 11.31
CA LEU A 323 -25.31 -6.50 11.69
C LEU A 323 -24.68 -6.60 13.11
N GLY A 324 -24.66 -5.50 13.88
CA GLY A 324 -24.14 -5.46 15.25
C GLY A 324 -22.62 -5.39 15.37
N VAL A 325 -21.89 -5.15 14.28
CA VAL A 325 -20.43 -5.02 14.30
C VAL A 325 -20.03 -3.61 14.76
N ARG A 326 -19.11 -3.51 15.70
CA ARG A 326 -18.49 -2.23 16.12
C ARG A 326 -17.50 -1.77 15.05
N VAL A 327 -18.02 -1.18 13.97
CA VAL A 327 -17.27 -0.82 12.76
C VAL A 327 -16.03 0.00 13.08
N GLN A 328 -16.14 1.05 13.91
CA GLN A 328 -15.05 1.94 14.25
C GLN A 328 -13.88 1.21 14.93
N THR A 329 -14.15 0.41 15.96
CA THR A 329 -13.13 -0.37 16.68
C THR A 329 -12.43 -1.34 15.73
N GLN A 330 -13.21 -2.03 14.90
CA GLN A 330 -12.66 -3.01 13.95
C GLN A 330 -11.83 -2.36 12.85
N GLN A 331 -12.24 -1.20 12.35
CA GLN A 331 -11.46 -0.42 11.39
C GLN A 331 -10.12 0.03 12.00
N LEU A 332 -10.12 0.51 13.25
CA LEU A 332 -8.89 0.90 13.94
C LEU A 332 -7.94 -0.29 14.14
N VAL A 333 -8.46 -1.46 14.56
CA VAL A 333 -7.64 -2.67 14.72
C VAL A 333 -7.04 -3.11 13.38
N LEU A 334 -7.83 -3.11 12.31
CA LEU A 334 -7.39 -3.50 10.98
C LEU A 334 -6.40 -2.50 10.38
N ILE A 335 -6.65 -1.19 10.53
CA ILE A 335 -5.68 -0.17 10.10
C ILE A 335 -4.39 -0.32 10.91
N GLY A 336 -4.46 -0.52 12.22
CA GLY A 336 -3.31 -0.79 13.06
C GLY A 336 -2.51 -2.01 12.58
N ALA A 337 -3.19 -3.10 12.20
CA ALA A 337 -2.56 -4.29 11.64
C ALA A 337 -1.88 -4.00 10.28
N ALA A 338 -2.53 -3.24 9.40
CA ALA A 338 -1.96 -2.84 8.11
C ALA A 338 -0.73 -1.96 8.28
N VAL A 339 -0.80 -0.99 9.21
CA VAL A 339 0.32 -0.13 9.59
C VAL A 339 1.49 -0.96 10.12
N ALA A 340 1.22 -1.86 11.07
CA ALA A 340 2.25 -2.72 11.65
C ALA A 340 2.90 -3.59 10.58
N ALA A 341 2.11 -4.18 9.65
CA ALA A 341 2.63 -4.97 8.54
C ALA A 341 3.54 -4.16 7.62
N ALA A 342 3.13 -2.94 7.24
CA ALA A 342 3.92 -2.07 6.37
C ALA A 342 5.20 -1.59 7.08
N ALA A 343 5.10 -1.19 8.35
CA ALA A 343 6.25 -0.74 9.15
C ALA A 343 7.26 -1.87 9.38
N LEU A 344 6.80 -3.10 9.65
CA LEU A 344 7.65 -4.29 9.78
C LEU A 344 8.38 -4.62 8.47
N ALA A 345 7.66 -4.59 7.34
CA ALA A 345 8.27 -4.81 6.03
C ALA A 345 9.34 -3.75 5.74
N THR A 346 9.01 -2.47 5.95
CA THR A 346 9.95 -1.35 5.74
C THR A 346 11.15 -1.44 6.69
N ALA A 347 10.95 -1.83 7.95
CA ALA A 347 12.04 -2.03 8.91
C ALA A 347 12.99 -3.16 8.50
N ALA A 348 12.47 -4.21 7.86
CA ALA A 348 13.27 -5.36 7.44
C ALA A 348 14.07 -5.11 6.16
N VAL A 349 13.50 -4.40 5.18
CA VAL A 349 14.07 -4.30 3.81
C VAL A 349 14.18 -2.87 3.27
N GLY A 350 13.85 -1.87 4.09
CA GLY A 350 13.67 -0.50 3.59
C GLY A 350 12.36 -0.32 2.83
N PRO A 351 12.15 0.87 2.25
CA PRO A 351 10.94 1.18 1.50
C PRO A 351 10.85 0.38 0.20
N LEU A 352 9.77 -0.39 0.03
CA LEU A 352 9.43 -1.10 -1.22
C LEU A 352 8.18 -0.47 -1.81
N ALA A 353 8.34 0.31 -2.88
CA ALA A 353 7.23 0.99 -3.52
C ALA A 353 6.29 0.02 -4.27
N PHE A 354 5.02 0.38 -4.36
CA PHE A 354 3.97 -0.26 -5.17
C PHE A 354 3.56 -1.69 -4.79
N VAL A 355 4.30 -2.43 -4.00
CA VAL A 355 3.96 -3.82 -3.64
C VAL A 355 2.61 -3.87 -2.92
N GLY A 356 2.40 -3.00 -1.93
CA GLY A 356 1.14 -2.89 -1.20
C GLY A 356 -0.05 -2.47 -2.07
N LEU A 357 0.19 -1.75 -3.14
CA LEU A 357 -0.84 -1.34 -4.10
C LEU A 357 -1.15 -2.45 -5.12
N ALA A 358 -0.11 -3.03 -5.72
CA ALA A 358 -0.24 -3.96 -6.84
C ALA A 358 -0.72 -5.36 -6.39
N ALA A 359 -0.19 -5.87 -5.28
CA ALA A 359 -0.46 -7.23 -4.84
C ALA A 359 -1.97 -7.54 -4.67
N PRO A 360 -2.78 -6.72 -3.96
CA PRO A 360 -4.21 -7.01 -3.82
C PRO A 360 -4.97 -6.86 -5.15
N GLN A 361 -4.57 -5.94 -6.02
CA GLN A 361 -5.20 -5.74 -7.32
C GLN A 361 -4.95 -6.92 -8.27
N ILE A 362 -3.74 -7.46 -8.27
CA ILE A 362 -3.38 -8.64 -9.04
C ILE A 362 -4.11 -9.87 -8.46
N ALA A 363 -4.05 -10.07 -7.14
CA ALA A 363 -4.70 -11.17 -6.45
C ALA A 363 -6.21 -11.21 -6.72
N ARG A 364 -6.89 -10.07 -6.63
CA ARG A 364 -8.32 -9.93 -6.90
C ARG A 364 -8.71 -10.38 -8.31
N ARG A 365 -7.87 -10.04 -9.30
CA ARG A 365 -8.09 -10.44 -10.71
C ARG A 365 -7.83 -11.92 -10.92
N LEU A 366 -6.74 -12.45 -10.38
CA LEU A 366 -6.38 -13.86 -10.49
C LEU A 366 -7.43 -14.78 -9.83
N LEU A 367 -7.86 -14.42 -8.63
CA LEU A 367 -8.84 -15.19 -7.85
C LEU A 367 -10.30 -14.89 -8.23
N ARG A 368 -10.52 -13.90 -9.11
CA ARG A 368 -11.86 -13.45 -9.54
C ARG A 368 -12.81 -13.21 -8.37
N THR A 369 -12.30 -12.52 -7.33
CA THR A 369 -13.07 -12.18 -6.13
C THR A 369 -13.65 -10.77 -6.24
N PRO A 370 -14.85 -10.51 -5.66
CA PRO A 370 -15.46 -9.17 -5.70
C PRO A 370 -14.71 -8.15 -4.82
N GLY A 371 -13.91 -8.60 -3.87
CA GLY A 371 -13.10 -7.75 -2.98
C GLY A 371 -11.68 -8.25 -2.86
N GLU A 372 -10.87 -7.55 -2.08
CA GLU A 372 -9.45 -7.82 -1.88
C GLU A 372 -9.24 -9.11 -1.06
N PRO A 373 -8.67 -10.18 -1.67
CA PRO A 373 -8.44 -11.44 -0.97
C PRO A 373 -7.15 -11.35 -0.16
N VAL A 374 -7.23 -11.27 1.17
CA VAL A 374 -6.05 -11.08 2.04
C VAL A 374 -4.98 -12.16 1.81
N ILE A 375 -5.37 -13.45 1.80
CA ILE A 375 -4.44 -14.56 1.56
C ILE A 375 -3.83 -14.47 0.14
N GLY A 376 -4.66 -14.24 -0.87
CA GLY A 376 -4.20 -14.06 -2.24
C GLY A 376 -3.24 -12.88 -2.38
N SER A 377 -3.51 -11.79 -1.67
CA SER A 377 -2.67 -10.59 -1.65
C SER A 377 -1.33 -10.84 -0.96
N ALA A 378 -1.31 -11.61 0.12
CA ALA A 378 -0.09 -12.03 0.79
C ALA A 378 0.80 -12.85 -0.15
N LEU A 379 0.24 -13.88 -0.79
CA LEU A 379 0.97 -14.72 -1.75
C LEU A 379 1.44 -13.90 -2.96
N THR A 380 0.60 -13.03 -3.50
CA THR A 380 0.98 -12.19 -4.65
C THR A 380 2.07 -11.19 -4.27
N GLY A 381 2.00 -10.58 -3.08
CA GLY A 381 3.05 -9.69 -2.57
C GLY A 381 4.38 -10.42 -2.39
N ALA A 382 4.35 -11.61 -1.79
CA ALA A 382 5.53 -12.47 -1.67
C ALA A 382 6.12 -12.79 -3.05
N LEU A 383 5.28 -13.20 -4.01
CA LEU A 383 5.70 -13.50 -5.38
C LEU A 383 6.37 -12.29 -6.04
N ILE A 384 5.78 -11.09 -5.91
CA ILE A 384 6.30 -9.85 -6.51
C ILE A 384 7.70 -9.54 -5.95
N VAL A 385 7.89 -9.61 -4.62
CA VAL A 385 9.17 -9.23 -4.01
C VAL A 385 10.25 -10.26 -4.31
N VAL A 386 9.95 -11.56 -4.26
CA VAL A 386 10.92 -12.61 -4.65
C VAL A 386 11.26 -12.51 -6.15
N ALA A 387 10.27 -12.28 -7.02
CA ALA A 387 10.53 -12.07 -8.44
C ALA A 387 11.37 -10.83 -8.71
N ALA A 388 11.12 -9.74 -7.96
CA ALA A 388 11.92 -8.53 -8.05
C ALA A 388 13.36 -8.74 -7.55
N ASP A 389 13.58 -9.56 -6.52
CA ASP A 389 14.92 -9.89 -6.04
C ASP A 389 15.69 -10.74 -7.05
N VAL A 390 15.06 -11.74 -7.63
CA VAL A 390 15.67 -12.52 -8.72
C VAL A 390 16.01 -11.61 -9.90
N ALA A 391 15.08 -10.75 -10.33
CA ALA A 391 15.29 -9.82 -11.42
C ALA A 391 16.42 -8.82 -11.13
N ALA A 392 16.50 -8.31 -9.90
CA ALA A 392 17.52 -7.36 -9.45
C ALA A 392 18.95 -7.91 -9.59
N ARG A 393 19.10 -9.24 -9.49
CA ARG A 393 20.40 -9.94 -9.56
C ARG A 393 20.69 -10.60 -10.90
N THR A 394 19.70 -10.72 -11.80
CA THR A 394 19.87 -11.45 -13.06
C THR A 394 19.76 -10.60 -14.31
N VAL A 395 18.97 -9.51 -14.27
CA VAL A 395 18.65 -8.72 -15.49
C VAL A 395 19.78 -7.77 -15.85
N VAL A 396 20.51 -7.27 -14.88
CA VAL A 396 21.63 -6.32 -15.11
C VAL A 396 22.88 -6.87 -14.43
N PRO A 397 24.08 -6.70 -15.02
CA PRO A 397 25.33 -7.18 -14.44
C PRO A 397 25.82 -6.39 -13.21
N VAL A 398 24.91 -5.67 -12.55
CA VAL A 398 25.13 -4.90 -11.33
C VAL A 398 24.00 -5.23 -10.36
N ASP A 399 24.33 -5.49 -9.11
CA ASP A 399 23.33 -5.72 -8.05
C ASP A 399 22.45 -4.49 -7.84
N LEU A 400 21.21 -4.56 -8.33
CA LEU A 400 20.23 -3.50 -8.14
C LEU A 400 19.50 -3.66 -6.79
N PRO A 401 19.18 -2.56 -6.10
CA PRO A 401 18.25 -2.60 -4.98
C PRO A 401 16.87 -3.08 -5.43
N VAL A 402 16.28 -4.00 -4.67
CA VAL A 402 14.96 -4.60 -4.99
C VAL A 402 13.85 -3.53 -5.07
N GLY A 403 13.93 -2.49 -4.22
CA GLY A 403 12.98 -1.39 -4.24
C GLY A 403 12.98 -0.60 -5.57
N LEU A 404 14.13 -0.49 -6.24
CA LEU A 404 14.21 0.13 -7.56
C LEU A 404 13.47 -0.71 -8.61
N VAL A 405 13.63 -2.03 -8.55
CA VAL A 405 12.94 -2.97 -9.46
C VAL A 405 11.43 -2.93 -9.24
N THR A 406 10.97 -2.97 -7.97
CA THR A 406 9.53 -2.87 -7.66
C THR A 406 8.94 -1.54 -8.12
N ALA A 407 9.67 -0.43 -8.00
CA ALA A 407 9.24 0.89 -8.48
C ALA A 407 9.16 0.94 -10.01
N ALA A 408 10.14 0.38 -10.72
CA ALA A 408 10.18 0.35 -12.18
C ALA A 408 9.00 -0.42 -12.80
N PHE A 409 8.57 -1.50 -12.16
CA PHE A 409 7.37 -2.25 -12.60
C PHE A 409 6.08 -1.66 -12.06
N GLY A 410 6.09 -1.10 -10.86
CA GLY A 410 4.92 -0.57 -10.17
C GLY A 410 4.37 0.70 -10.81
N GLY A 411 5.22 1.60 -11.29
CA GLY A 411 4.81 2.84 -11.97
C GLY A 411 3.96 2.58 -13.21
N PRO A 412 4.42 1.81 -14.21
CA PRO A 412 3.62 1.42 -15.37
C PRO A 412 2.34 0.67 -14.99
N PHE A 413 2.39 -0.21 -13.97
CA PHE A 413 1.21 -0.90 -13.47
C PHE A 413 0.14 0.08 -12.94
N LEU A 414 0.54 1.12 -12.21
CA LEU A 414 -0.37 2.15 -11.71
C LEU A 414 -1.02 2.90 -12.86
N LEU A 415 -0.25 3.29 -13.89
CA LEU A 415 -0.79 3.95 -15.08
C LEU A 415 -1.81 3.09 -15.80
N LEU A 416 -1.52 1.80 -16.00
CA LEU A 416 -2.47 0.85 -16.58
C LEU A 416 -3.74 0.69 -15.74
N LEU A 417 -3.61 0.74 -14.40
CA LEU A 417 -4.75 0.66 -13.50
C LEU A 417 -5.63 1.90 -13.63
N LEU A 418 -5.05 3.10 -13.65
CA LEU A 418 -5.75 4.38 -13.82
C LEU A 418 -6.51 4.45 -15.13
N ILE A 419 -5.88 4.06 -16.26
CA ILE A 419 -6.52 4.02 -17.58
C ILE A 419 -7.75 3.10 -17.56
N ARG A 420 -7.64 1.93 -16.90
CA ARG A 420 -8.75 0.97 -16.82
C ARG A 420 -9.89 1.44 -15.91
N VAL A 421 -9.58 2.13 -14.81
CA VAL A 421 -10.60 2.70 -13.91
C VAL A 421 -11.36 3.81 -14.64
N ASN A 422 -10.65 4.69 -15.33
CA ASN A 422 -11.26 5.82 -16.06
C ASN A 422 -12.17 5.34 -17.20
N ARG A 423 -11.79 4.31 -17.97
CA ARG A 423 -12.62 3.72 -19.03
C ARG A 423 -13.93 3.11 -18.52
N LYS A 424 -14.01 2.70 -17.25
CA LYS A 424 -15.26 2.20 -16.64
C LYS A 424 -16.16 3.30 -16.10
N ALA A 425 -15.64 4.48 -15.89
CA ALA A 425 -16.41 5.64 -15.44
C ALA A 425 -17.04 6.42 -16.60
N THR A 426 -16.57 6.18 -17.84
CA THR A 426 -17.06 6.84 -19.09
C THR A 426 -18.02 5.97 -19.91
N LEU A 427 -18.32 4.76 -19.46
CA LEU A 427 -19.34 3.85 -20.00
C LEU A 427 -20.48 3.66 -19.00
#